data_003e0bad5cddd081d4e82f5f77bb7adb
#
_entry.id   003e0bad5cddd081d4e82f5f77bb7adb
#
_cell.length_a   1.000
_cell.length_b   1.000
_cell.length_c   1.000
_cell.angle_alpha   90.00
_cell.angle_beta   90.00
_cell.angle_gamma   90.00
#
_symmetry.space_group_name_H-M   'P 1'
#
loop_
_entity.id
_entity.type
_entity.pdbx_description
1 polymer ?
#
loop_
_entity_poly.entity_id
_entity_poly.type
_entity_poly.pdbx_seq_one_letter_code
_entity_poly.pdbx_strand_id
1 'polypeptide(L)'
;IKNIHFLFGAGVSSKSIPTMKQFVSLIIKKIKQEDEKLKFLKLFAKLSKYQKSNLEDILGVLYSKREYQKGIKEEDLDTEKLIKIIESTIFEGINVDISDNSHENTIKLYETFYQRTAYRSKDFSRINIFTTNNDLFNERVLDRLNINFNNGFGGGLDKYFNPARFSYTFSKKIEASIEKYEPLDN
;
A
#
# COMPACT_ATOMS: atom_id res chain seq x y z
N ILE A 1 -13.36 14.18 22.56
CA ILE A 1 -13.57 14.26 21.09
C ILE A 1 -14.31 13.00 20.67
N LYS A 2 -15.55 13.15 20.15
CA LYS A 2 -16.40 12.01 19.80
C LYS A 2 -15.99 11.33 18.48
N ASN A 3 -15.60 12.13 17.50
CA ASN A 3 -15.19 11.62 16.16
C ASN A 3 -13.72 11.94 15.94
N ILE A 4 -12.94 10.91 15.65
CA ILE A 4 -11.51 11.02 15.32
C ILE A 4 -11.27 10.20 14.06
N HIS A 5 -10.55 10.79 13.11
CA HIS A 5 -10.10 10.14 11.90
C HIS A 5 -8.61 10.42 11.72
N PHE A 6 -7.89 9.50 11.12
CA PHE A 6 -6.47 9.63 10.89
C PHE A 6 -6.15 9.52 9.39
N LEU A 7 -5.18 10.28 8.94
CA LEU A 7 -4.58 10.18 7.62
C LEU A 7 -3.11 9.84 7.78
N PHE A 8 -2.71 8.69 7.26
CA PHE A 8 -1.33 8.24 7.25
C PHE A 8 -0.70 8.51 5.89
N GLY A 9 0.45 9.14 5.89
CA GLY A 9 1.29 9.33 4.72
C GLY A 9 2.59 8.52 4.83
N ALA A 10 3.43 8.59 3.81
CA ALA A 10 4.68 7.82 3.70
C ALA A 10 5.64 7.97 4.89
N GLY A 11 5.52 9.05 5.67
CA GLY A 11 6.34 9.28 6.87
C GLY A 11 6.18 8.22 7.95
N VAL A 12 5.00 7.60 8.07
CA VAL A 12 4.74 6.59 9.12
C VAL A 12 5.57 5.32 8.88
N SER A 13 5.77 4.93 7.62
CA SER A 13 6.54 3.73 7.24
C SER A 13 7.96 4.05 6.74
N SER A 14 8.41 5.30 6.82
CA SER A 14 9.65 5.78 6.17
C SER A 14 10.94 5.10 6.65
N LYS A 15 10.91 4.45 7.83
CA LYS A 15 12.05 3.67 8.34
C LYS A 15 12.11 2.24 7.76
N SER A 16 11.03 1.78 7.16
CA SER A 16 10.89 0.41 6.62
C SER A 16 10.67 0.39 5.11
N ILE A 17 10.02 1.40 4.57
CA ILE A 17 9.71 1.50 3.14
C ILE A 17 10.60 2.59 2.51
N PRO A 18 11.24 2.30 1.36
CA PRO A 18 12.02 3.29 0.65
C PRO A 18 11.18 4.52 0.29
N THR A 19 11.77 5.69 0.45
CA THR A 19 11.18 6.94 -0.03
C THR A 19 11.23 7.00 -1.56
N MET A 20 10.46 7.90 -2.19
CA MET A 20 10.47 8.12 -3.63
C MET A 20 11.90 8.27 -4.18
N LYS A 21 12.73 9.05 -3.48
CA LYS A 21 14.14 9.28 -3.84
C LYS A 21 14.98 8.01 -3.80
N GLN A 22 14.75 7.15 -2.82
CA GLN A 22 15.42 5.86 -2.68
C GLN A 22 14.95 4.88 -3.77
N PHE A 23 13.65 4.85 -4.10
CA PHE A 23 13.15 4.06 -5.21
C PHE A 23 13.80 4.43 -6.54
N VAL A 24 13.95 5.72 -6.86
CA VAL A 24 14.68 6.15 -8.06
C VAL A 24 16.09 5.57 -8.10
N SER A 25 16.79 5.59 -6.96
CA SER A 25 18.15 5.04 -6.85
C SER A 25 18.17 3.52 -7.03
N LEU A 26 17.19 2.81 -6.47
CA LEU A 26 17.03 1.35 -6.62
C LEU A 26 16.72 0.97 -8.08
N ILE A 27 15.83 1.70 -8.73
CA ILE A 27 15.50 1.49 -10.15
C ILE A 27 16.75 1.68 -11.02
N ILE A 28 17.52 2.76 -10.81
CA ILE A 28 18.77 2.97 -11.54
C ILE A 28 19.76 1.81 -11.31
N LYS A 29 19.87 1.30 -10.06
CA LYS A 29 20.71 0.15 -9.75
C LYS A 29 20.24 -1.11 -10.50
N LYS A 30 18.93 -1.35 -10.56
CA LYS A 30 18.35 -2.50 -11.26
C LYS A 30 18.54 -2.40 -12.76
N ILE A 31 18.31 -1.22 -13.36
CA ILE A 31 18.57 -0.97 -14.79
C ILE A 31 20.05 -1.25 -15.15
N LYS A 32 21.01 -0.92 -14.25
CA LYS A 32 22.45 -1.17 -14.49
C LYS A 32 22.80 -2.65 -14.58
N GLN A 33 21.93 -3.55 -14.13
CA GLN A 33 22.12 -5.00 -14.20
C GLN A 33 21.59 -5.60 -15.52
N GLU A 34 20.82 -4.82 -16.31
CA GLU A 34 20.29 -5.25 -17.60
C GLU A 34 21.35 -5.19 -18.72
N ASP A 35 21.22 -6.07 -19.71
CA ASP A 35 22.12 -6.11 -20.86
C ASP A 35 22.09 -4.82 -21.68
N GLU A 36 20.88 -4.26 -21.89
CA GLU A 36 20.66 -3.02 -22.63
C GLU A 36 20.64 -1.77 -21.74
N LYS A 37 21.38 -1.81 -20.64
CA LYS A 37 21.39 -0.76 -19.56
C LYS A 37 21.51 0.67 -20.06
N LEU A 38 22.33 0.92 -21.08
CA LEU A 38 22.54 2.29 -21.60
C LEU A 38 21.29 2.90 -22.20
N LYS A 39 20.49 2.09 -22.90
CA LYS A 39 19.23 2.49 -23.51
C LYS A 39 18.20 2.84 -22.44
N PHE A 40 18.01 1.94 -21.47
CA PHE A 40 17.08 2.15 -20.36
C PHE A 40 17.49 3.31 -19.46
N LEU A 41 18.79 3.47 -19.17
CA LEU A 41 19.29 4.61 -18.39
C LEU A 41 19.00 5.94 -19.10
N LYS A 42 19.23 6.03 -20.43
CA LYS A 42 18.94 7.25 -21.20
C LYS A 42 17.44 7.58 -21.17
N LEU A 43 16.58 6.59 -21.39
CA LEU A 43 15.13 6.78 -21.36
C LEU A 43 14.65 7.19 -19.96
N PHE A 44 15.06 6.46 -18.93
CA PHE A 44 14.69 6.76 -17.54
C PHE A 44 15.21 8.13 -17.09
N ALA A 45 16.44 8.50 -17.42
CA ALA A 45 17.01 9.81 -17.10
C ALA A 45 16.24 10.95 -17.79
N LYS A 46 15.85 10.76 -19.06
CA LYS A 46 15.00 11.72 -19.78
C LYS A 46 13.66 11.91 -19.07
N LEU A 47 12.97 10.82 -18.75
CA LEU A 47 11.68 10.87 -18.05
C LEU A 47 11.84 11.51 -16.67
N SER A 48 12.83 11.10 -15.89
CA SER A 48 13.10 11.66 -14.55
C SER A 48 13.35 13.16 -14.57
N LYS A 49 14.06 13.66 -15.60
CA LYS A 49 14.29 15.10 -15.78
C LYS A 49 12.98 15.87 -15.99
N TYR A 50 12.10 15.40 -16.87
CA TYR A 50 10.86 16.09 -17.20
C TYR A 50 9.78 15.90 -16.13
N GLN A 51 9.74 14.76 -15.46
CA GLN A 51 8.78 14.45 -14.41
C GLN A 51 9.33 14.72 -12.99
N LYS A 52 10.43 15.48 -12.85
CA LYS A 52 11.05 15.82 -11.56
C LYS A 52 11.28 14.60 -10.64
N SER A 53 11.59 13.46 -11.24
CA SER A 53 11.75 12.17 -10.56
C SER A 53 10.51 11.66 -9.80
N ASN A 54 9.32 12.12 -10.17
CA ASN A 54 8.06 11.54 -9.70
C ASN A 54 7.79 10.23 -10.45
N LEU A 55 7.81 9.10 -9.74
CA LEU A 55 7.65 7.77 -10.35
C LEU A 55 6.23 7.52 -10.86
N GLU A 56 5.21 8.10 -10.24
CA GLU A 56 3.82 7.99 -10.70
C GLU A 56 3.66 8.67 -12.07
N ASP A 57 4.22 9.87 -12.23
CA ASP A 57 4.20 10.59 -13.50
C ASP A 57 5.04 9.87 -14.56
N ILE A 58 6.20 9.32 -14.18
CA ILE A 58 7.05 8.52 -15.08
C ILE A 58 6.29 7.29 -15.59
N LEU A 59 5.65 6.53 -14.70
CA LEU A 59 4.83 5.39 -15.07
C LEU A 59 3.62 5.82 -15.91
N GLY A 60 2.97 6.92 -15.57
CA GLY A 60 1.86 7.48 -16.35
C GLY A 60 2.25 7.75 -17.80
N VAL A 61 3.42 8.36 -18.05
CA VAL A 61 3.96 8.57 -19.41
C VAL A 61 4.26 7.25 -20.11
N LEU A 62 4.87 6.29 -19.40
CA LEU A 62 5.19 4.98 -19.99
C LEU A 62 3.92 4.18 -20.32
N TYR A 63 2.91 4.19 -19.47
CA TYR A 63 1.61 3.55 -19.73
C TYR A 63 0.89 4.20 -20.92
N SER A 64 0.89 5.53 -20.99
CA SER A 64 0.29 6.26 -22.11
C SER A 64 0.98 5.89 -23.43
N LYS A 65 2.31 5.79 -23.43
CA LYS A 65 3.07 5.34 -24.59
C LYS A 65 2.72 3.91 -24.98
N ARG A 66 2.65 3.00 -24.02
CA ARG A 66 2.24 1.60 -24.21
C ARG A 66 0.86 1.49 -24.86
N GLU A 67 -0.13 2.24 -24.32
CA GLU A 67 -1.49 2.20 -24.87
C GLU A 67 -1.58 2.80 -26.26
N TYR A 68 -0.83 3.87 -26.56
CA TYR A 68 -0.71 4.40 -27.91
C TYR A 68 -0.17 3.36 -28.89
N GLN A 69 0.91 2.66 -28.53
CA GLN A 69 1.52 1.65 -29.38
C GLN A 69 0.61 0.44 -29.62
N LYS A 70 -0.12 0.00 -28.58
CA LYS A 70 -1.17 -1.02 -28.77
C LYS A 70 -2.24 -0.56 -29.76
N GLY A 71 -2.65 0.71 -29.71
CA GLY A 71 -3.64 1.28 -30.61
C GLY A 71 -3.22 1.27 -32.09
N ILE A 72 -1.94 1.47 -32.37
CA ILE A 72 -1.36 1.40 -33.73
C ILE A 72 -0.80 0.03 -34.06
N LYS A 73 -1.00 -0.99 -33.21
CA LYS A 73 -0.51 -2.37 -33.37
C LYS A 73 1.02 -2.48 -33.54
N GLU A 74 1.76 -1.61 -32.86
CA GLU A 74 3.21 -1.67 -32.75
C GLU A 74 3.60 -2.20 -31.36
N GLU A 75 4.64 -3.03 -31.29
CA GLU A 75 5.20 -3.49 -30.02
C GLU A 75 6.45 -2.69 -29.68
N ASP A 76 6.50 -2.18 -28.46
CA ASP A 76 7.70 -1.56 -27.88
C ASP A 76 8.15 -2.34 -26.64
N LEU A 77 8.95 -3.36 -26.91
CA LEU A 77 9.49 -4.24 -25.86
C LEU A 77 10.33 -3.47 -24.83
N ASP A 78 10.93 -2.34 -25.21
CA ASP A 78 11.74 -1.54 -24.30
C ASP A 78 10.87 -0.81 -23.27
N THR A 79 9.76 -0.23 -23.73
CA THR A 79 8.79 0.41 -22.85
C THR A 79 8.22 -0.61 -21.87
N GLU A 80 7.83 -1.79 -22.34
CA GLU A 80 7.32 -2.88 -21.47
C GLU A 80 8.37 -3.35 -20.45
N LYS A 81 9.61 -3.55 -20.87
CA LYS A 81 10.71 -3.93 -19.96
C LYS A 81 10.96 -2.87 -18.91
N LEU A 82 11.01 -1.58 -19.29
CA LEU A 82 11.24 -0.51 -18.34
C LEU A 82 10.09 -0.39 -17.33
N ILE A 83 8.83 -0.53 -17.77
CA ILE A 83 7.67 -0.59 -16.89
C ILE A 83 7.84 -1.72 -15.86
N LYS A 84 8.15 -2.93 -16.30
CA LYS A 84 8.36 -4.10 -15.43
C LYS A 84 9.47 -3.89 -14.41
N ILE A 85 10.58 -3.28 -14.81
CA ILE A 85 11.70 -2.96 -13.90
C ILE A 85 11.22 -2.00 -12.80
N ILE A 86 10.50 -0.95 -13.16
CA ILE A 86 10.01 0.04 -12.21
C ILE A 86 8.99 -0.61 -11.27
N GLU A 87 7.97 -1.28 -11.82
CA GLU A 87 6.91 -1.94 -11.04
C GLU A 87 7.47 -2.99 -10.09
N SER A 88 8.36 -3.87 -10.57
CA SER A 88 8.96 -4.90 -9.71
C SER A 88 9.81 -4.30 -8.61
N THR A 89 10.55 -3.22 -8.89
CA THR A 89 11.36 -2.54 -7.87
C THR A 89 10.51 -1.90 -6.79
N ILE A 90 9.39 -1.27 -7.18
CA ILE A 90 8.44 -0.69 -6.23
C ILE A 90 7.79 -1.82 -5.42
N PHE A 91 7.28 -2.85 -6.07
CA PHE A 91 6.62 -3.98 -5.41
C PHE A 91 7.54 -4.66 -4.38
N GLU A 92 8.78 -4.96 -4.75
CA GLU A 92 9.77 -5.53 -3.83
C GLU A 92 10.05 -4.63 -2.63
N GLY A 93 10.06 -3.32 -2.83
CA GLY A 93 10.32 -2.35 -1.76
C GLY A 93 9.14 -2.11 -0.82
N ILE A 94 7.90 -2.35 -1.25
CA ILE A 94 6.70 -2.18 -0.41
C ILE A 94 6.18 -3.48 0.20
N ASN A 95 6.45 -4.62 -0.45
CA ASN A 95 6.01 -5.94 0.01
C ASN A 95 7.01 -6.54 0.99
N VAL A 96 7.24 -5.84 2.10
CA VAL A 96 8.18 -6.28 3.15
C VAL A 96 7.56 -7.33 4.06
N ASP A 97 8.39 -8.24 4.57
CA ASP A 97 7.98 -9.17 5.60
C ASP A 97 8.08 -8.51 6.99
N ILE A 98 6.95 -8.38 7.67
CA ILE A 98 6.92 -7.77 9.01
C ILE A 98 7.55 -8.67 10.09
N SER A 99 7.85 -9.93 9.81
CA SER A 99 8.57 -10.79 10.74
C SER A 99 10.08 -10.48 10.77
N ASP A 100 10.59 -9.71 9.81
CA ASP A 100 11.97 -9.26 9.79
C ASP A 100 12.21 -8.18 10.87
N ASN A 101 13.18 -8.42 11.73
CA ASN A 101 13.56 -7.52 12.82
C ASN A 101 13.97 -6.11 12.32
N SER A 102 14.35 -5.96 11.05
CA SER A 102 14.66 -4.64 10.46
C SER A 102 13.48 -3.67 10.50
N HIS A 103 12.24 -4.19 10.57
CA HIS A 103 10.99 -3.41 10.60
C HIS A 103 10.42 -3.20 12.02
N GLU A 104 11.07 -3.72 13.06
CA GLU A 104 10.55 -3.73 14.44
C GLU A 104 10.13 -2.33 14.94
N ASN A 105 10.91 -1.31 14.66
CA ASN A 105 10.59 0.06 15.09
C ASN A 105 9.31 0.60 14.43
N THR A 106 9.10 0.28 13.16
CA THR A 106 7.87 0.66 12.43
C THR A 106 6.68 -0.12 12.97
N ILE A 107 6.83 -1.42 13.17
CA ILE A 107 5.79 -2.28 13.75
C ILE A 107 5.38 -1.78 15.12
N LYS A 108 6.32 -1.52 16.03
CA LYS A 108 6.04 -0.98 17.37
C LYS A 108 5.31 0.35 17.31
N LEU A 109 5.61 1.20 16.34
CA LEU A 109 4.89 2.46 16.15
C LEU A 109 3.41 2.23 15.86
N TYR A 110 3.12 1.35 14.91
CA TYR A 110 1.74 0.98 14.54
C TYR A 110 1.04 0.25 15.69
N GLU A 111 1.69 -0.73 16.34
CA GLU A 111 1.14 -1.44 17.49
C GLU A 111 0.76 -0.48 18.62
N THR A 112 1.66 0.43 18.98
CA THR A 112 1.41 1.43 20.03
C THR A 112 0.24 2.33 19.68
N PHE A 113 0.15 2.74 18.42
CA PHE A 113 -0.96 3.55 17.93
C PHE A 113 -2.29 2.79 18.05
N TYR A 114 -2.36 1.56 17.55
CA TYR A 114 -3.59 0.76 17.54
C TYR A 114 -4.00 0.36 18.96
N GLN A 115 -3.07 -0.05 19.81
CA GLN A 115 -3.36 -0.35 21.22
C GLN A 115 -3.97 0.86 21.93
N ARG A 116 -3.43 2.05 21.72
CA ARG A 116 -4.00 3.27 22.32
C ARG A 116 -5.37 3.64 21.79
N THR A 117 -5.64 3.37 20.53
CA THR A 117 -6.94 3.63 19.92
C THR A 117 -7.99 2.59 20.31
N ALA A 118 -7.60 1.35 20.58
CA ALA A 118 -8.48 0.27 21.04
C ALA A 118 -9.07 0.50 22.44
N TYR A 119 -8.40 1.28 23.31
CA TYR A 119 -8.93 1.65 24.65
C TYR A 119 -10.04 2.70 24.61
N ARG A 120 -10.51 3.07 23.44
CA ARG A 120 -11.57 4.05 23.29
C ARG A 120 -12.93 3.46 23.68
N SER A 121 -13.80 4.26 24.32
CA SER A 121 -15.16 3.81 24.67
C SER A 121 -15.94 3.34 23.43
N LYS A 122 -16.66 2.23 23.57
CA LYS A 122 -17.53 1.65 22.54
C LYS A 122 -18.70 2.59 22.14
N ASP A 123 -19.03 3.56 22.99
CA ASP A 123 -20.07 4.58 22.71
C ASP A 123 -19.63 5.60 21.66
N PHE A 124 -18.34 5.62 21.30
CA PHE A 124 -17.83 6.53 20.31
C PHE A 124 -17.90 5.93 18.91
N SER A 125 -18.00 6.82 17.91
CA SER A 125 -17.95 6.43 16.52
C SER A 125 -16.65 5.70 16.19
N ARG A 126 -16.70 4.78 15.23
CA ARG A 126 -15.51 4.08 14.74
C ARG A 126 -14.43 5.06 14.29
N ILE A 127 -13.22 4.63 14.44
CA ILE A 127 -12.07 5.33 13.89
C ILE A 127 -11.94 4.97 12.42
N ASN A 128 -11.87 5.98 11.58
CA ASN A 128 -11.51 5.78 10.18
C ASN A 128 -10.04 6.14 9.98
N ILE A 129 -9.32 5.24 9.35
CA ILE A 129 -7.91 5.44 9.00
C ILE A 129 -7.84 5.49 7.48
N PHE A 130 -7.36 6.61 6.98
CA PHE A 130 -7.06 6.83 5.58
C PHE A 130 -5.55 6.72 5.40
N THR A 131 -5.11 6.10 4.31
CA THR A 131 -3.69 6.03 3.99
C THR A 131 -3.46 6.30 2.51
N THR A 132 -2.36 6.99 2.22
CA THR A 132 -1.81 7.11 0.88
C THR A 132 -0.65 6.14 0.65
N ASN A 133 -0.33 5.31 1.65
CA ASN A 133 0.73 4.33 1.55
C ASN A 133 0.24 3.08 0.81
N ASN A 134 1.11 2.52 0.00
CA ASN A 134 0.87 1.26 -0.71
C ASN A 134 1.43 0.04 0.05
N ASP A 135 2.00 0.26 1.25
CA ASP A 135 2.45 -0.82 2.12
C ASP A 135 1.29 -1.45 2.91
N LEU A 136 1.50 -2.63 3.46
CA LEU A 136 0.50 -3.38 4.23
C LEU A 136 0.76 -3.35 5.74
N PHE A 137 1.49 -2.36 6.27
CA PHE A 137 1.76 -2.30 7.72
C PHE A 137 0.49 -2.17 8.55
N ASN A 138 -0.50 -1.39 8.09
CA ASN A 138 -1.78 -1.26 8.77
C ASN A 138 -2.45 -2.62 8.96
N GLU A 139 -2.70 -3.31 7.84
CA GLU A 139 -3.43 -4.58 7.83
C GLU A 139 -2.68 -5.66 8.62
N ARG A 140 -1.39 -5.80 8.38
CA ARG A 140 -0.57 -6.81 9.04
C ARG A 140 -0.45 -6.61 10.55
N VAL A 141 -0.35 -5.35 11.01
CA VAL A 141 -0.31 -5.07 12.45
C VAL A 141 -1.68 -5.25 13.10
N LEU A 142 -2.76 -4.86 12.44
CA LEU A 142 -4.12 -5.12 12.92
C LEU A 142 -4.39 -6.62 13.05
N ASP A 143 -4.01 -7.42 12.05
CA ASP A 143 -4.08 -8.89 12.11
C ASP A 143 -3.27 -9.46 13.27
N ARG A 144 -2.03 -8.99 13.46
CA ARG A 144 -1.16 -9.42 14.56
C ARG A 144 -1.73 -9.09 15.94
N LEU A 145 -2.39 -7.96 16.08
CA LEU A 145 -3.07 -7.53 17.31
C LEU A 145 -4.45 -8.17 17.48
N ASN A 146 -4.90 -8.96 16.50
CA ASN A 146 -6.24 -9.55 16.45
C ASN A 146 -7.35 -8.50 16.54
N ILE A 147 -7.13 -7.33 15.91
CA ILE A 147 -8.10 -6.24 15.82
C ILE A 147 -8.87 -6.38 14.50
N ASN A 148 -10.19 -6.47 14.60
CA ASN A 148 -11.03 -6.53 13.42
C ASN A 148 -11.07 -5.18 12.70
N PHE A 149 -10.85 -5.20 11.39
CA PHE A 149 -10.91 -4.00 10.56
C PHE A 149 -11.67 -4.26 9.25
N ASN A 150 -12.18 -3.20 8.67
CA ASN A 150 -12.90 -3.26 7.41
C ASN A 150 -12.24 -2.34 6.39
N ASN A 151 -11.58 -2.92 5.40
CA ASN A 151 -10.89 -2.22 4.31
C ASN A 151 -11.69 -2.23 2.99
N GLY A 152 -12.96 -2.63 3.04
CA GLY A 152 -13.83 -2.70 1.87
C GLY A 152 -13.63 -3.95 1.00
N PHE A 153 -12.63 -4.80 1.29
CA PHE A 153 -12.44 -6.06 0.58
C PHE A 153 -13.31 -7.18 1.16
N GLY A 154 -13.82 -8.01 0.28
CA GLY A 154 -14.59 -9.22 0.61
C GLY A 154 -14.09 -10.41 -0.17
N GLY A 155 -14.78 -11.55 0.01
CA GLY A 155 -14.42 -12.82 -0.58
C GLY A 155 -13.56 -13.70 0.34
N GLY A 156 -13.54 -14.99 0.07
CA GLY A 156 -12.70 -15.96 0.78
C GLY A 156 -11.33 -16.06 0.14
N LEU A 157 -11.22 -16.91 -0.87
CA LEU A 157 -9.95 -17.10 -1.61
C LEU A 157 -9.66 -15.92 -2.54
N ASP A 158 -10.66 -15.51 -3.31
CA ASP A 158 -10.55 -14.36 -4.21
C ASP A 158 -11.06 -13.10 -3.52
N LYS A 159 -10.18 -12.11 -3.38
CA LYS A 159 -10.51 -10.82 -2.79
C LYS A 159 -11.04 -9.87 -3.85
N TYR A 160 -12.16 -9.23 -3.56
CA TYR A 160 -12.72 -8.17 -4.39
C TYR A 160 -13.11 -6.97 -3.56
N PHE A 161 -12.90 -5.78 -4.12
CA PHE A 161 -13.28 -4.53 -3.47
C PHE A 161 -14.76 -4.23 -3.70
N ASN A 162 -15.48 -3.92 -2.62
CA ASN A 162 -16.88 -3.50 -2.67
C ASN A 162 -17.12 -2.38 -1.66
N PRO A 163 -17.35 -1.13 -2.12
CA PRO A 163 -17.60 0.01 -1.22
C PRO A 163 -18.77 -0.18 -0.26
N ALA A 164 -19.79 -0.95 -0.62
CA ALA A 164 -20.92 -1.24 0.26
C ALA A 164 -20.48 -1.94 1.56
N ARG A 165 -19.34 -2.62 1.56
CA ARG A 165 -18.82 -3.29 2.76
C ARG A 165 -18.40 -2.33 3.86
N PHE A 166 -18.12 -1.07 3.56
CA PHE A 166 -17.81 -0.08 4.60
C PHE A 166 -18.97 0.17 5.58
N SER A 167 -20.20 -0.19 5.19
CA SER A 167 -21.35 -0.17 6.10
C SER A 167 -21.40 -1.37 7.06
N TYR A 168 -20.62 -2.43 6.81
CA TYR A 168 -20.62 -3.63 7.64
C TYR A 168 -19.85 -3.39 8.94
N THR A 169 -20.27 -4.14 9.98
CA THR A 169 -19.64 -4.11 11.29
C THR A 169 -19.39 -5.54 11.76
N PHE A 170 -18.44 -5.67 12.66
CA PHE A 170 -18.19 -6.92 13.37
C PHE A 170 -19.04 -6.95 14.64
N SER A 171 -19.61 -8.11 14.96
CA SER A 171 -20.40 -8.33 16.19
C SER A 171 -20.25 -9.78 16.65
N LYS A 172 -20.33 -9.99 17.95
CA LYS A 172 -20.42 -11.34 18.54
C LYS A 172 -21.80 -11.55 19.14
N LYS A 173 -22.30 -12.78 19.06
CA LYS A 173 -23.54 -13.18 19.73
C LYS A 173 -23.26 -13.34 21.22
N ILE A 174 -23.96 -12.60 22.06
CA ILE A 174 -23.79 -12.65 23.52
C ILE A 174 -24.77 -13.59 24.21
N GLU A 175 -25.96 -13.83 23.62
CA GLU A 175 -26.94 -14.77 24.13
C GLU A 175 -27.55 -15.61 22.99
N ALA A 176 -27.52 -16.93 23.15
CA ALA A 176 -28.03 -17.85 22.13
C ALA A 176 -29.59 -17.86 22.06
N SER A 177 -30.25 -17.58 23.19
CA SER A 177 -31.73 -17.66 23.29
C SER A 177 -32.47 -16.41 22.81
N ILE A 178 -31.81 -15.26 22.73
CA ILE A 178 -32.45 -13.96 22.45
C ILE A 178 -31.82 -13.26 21.21
N GLU A 179 -30.94 -13.90 20.48
CA GLU A 179 -30.24 -13.31 19.29
C GLU A 179 -29.64 -11.90 19.56
N LYS A 180 -29.15 -11.67 20.76
CA LYS A 180 -28.47 -10.42 21.08
C LYS A 180 -27.02 -10.46 20.58
N TYR A 181 -26.58 -9.35 20.00
CA TYR A 181 -25.24 -9.16 19.48
C TYR A 181 -24.58 -7.97 20.15
N GLU A 182 -23.31 -8.12 20.46
CA GLU A 182 -22.43 -7.04 20.92
C GLU A 182 -21.39 -6.74 19.83
N PRO A 183 -21.20 -5.46 19.46
CA PRO A 183 -20.12 -5.12 18.53
C PRO A 183 -18.79 -5.62 19.06
N LEU A 184 -17.98 -6.20 18.18
CA LEU A 184 -16.61 -6.52 18.54
C LEU A 184 -15.81 -5.24 18.74
N ASP A 185 -14.89 -5.26 19.68
CA ASP A 185 -13.95 -4.17 19.88
C ASP A 185 -13.13 -3.98 18.60
N ASN A 186 -13.18 -2.78 18.04
CA ASN A 186 -12.46 -2.37 16.83
C ASN A 186 -11.41 -1.35 17.20
#